data_632be63ebf3978843f51454169520d03
#
_entry.id   632be63ebf3978843f51454169520d03
#
_cell.length_a   1.000
_cell.length_b   1.000
_cell.length_c   1.000
_cell.angle_alpha   90.00
_cell.angle_beta   90.00
_cell.angle_gamma   90.00
#
_symmetry.space_group_name_H-M   'P 1'
#
loop_
_entity.id
_entity.type
_entity.pdbx_description
1 polymer ?
#
loop_
_entity_poly.entity_id
_entity_poly.type
_entity_poly.pdbx_seq_one_letter_code
_entity_poly.pdbx_strand_id
1 'polypeptide(L)'
;FVLYDPKEDRVVGFSTVMTCDIVVQRKAARAVFSGDTVIEKAYWGSRALQMAFYKFMITEKVRYPRQAIHWLLISKGFKTYLLLANNFFNYYPNPENKDPHLAEVVDSYCKQMFADYYDAEKRILDFGSDYQCLKGDVADITDAMRRENHKIDFFEQCNPEWRRGTELPCVGVFDWNALGKCALRFATKPMSKGRKDALQEGTRQTKPVLAAVRPLHSFDDVVTPIKR
;
A
#
# COMPACT_ATOMS: atom_id res chain seq x y z
N PHE A 1 -3.68 0.62 -12.50
CA PHE A 1 -3.96 -0.82 -12.62
C PHE A 1 -5.45 -1.04 -12.61
N VAL A 2 -5.92 -1.94 -13.45
CA VAL A 2 -7.32 -2.38 -13.46
C VAL A 2 -7.36 -3.88 -13.18
N LEU A 3 -8.16 -4.27 -12.21
CA LEU A 3 -8.48 -5.67 -11.93
C LEU A 3 -9.66 -6.09 -12.81
N TYR A 4 -9.45 -7.16 -13.55
CA TYR A 4 -10.39 -7.66 -14.52
C TYR A 4 -10.71 -9.13 -14.27
N ASP A 5 -11.99 -9.49 -14.26
CA ASP A 5 -12.40 -10.89 -14.24
C ASP A 5 -12.60 -11.39 -15.67
N PRO A 6 -11.71 -12.28 -16.16
CA PRO A 6 -11.81 -12.81 -17.52
C PRO A 6 -13.00 -13.76 -17.75
N LYS A 7 -13.64 -14.24 -16.68
CA LYS A 7 -14.80 -15.14 -16.80
C LYS A 7 -16.10 -14.35 -16.95
N GLU A 8 -16.19 -13.23 -16.23
CA GLU A 8 -17.35 -12.34 -16.24
C GLU A 8 -17.21 -11.18 -17.24
N ASP A 9 -16.02 -11.08 -17.89
CA ASP A 9 -15.66 -10.03 -18.86
C ASP A 9 -15.92 -8.61 -18.33
N ARG A 10 -15.54 -8.35 -17.07
CA ARG A 10 -15.78 -7.06 -16.42
C ARG A 10 -14.65 -6.61 -15.49
N VAL A 11 -14.59 -5.31 -15.23
CA VAL A 11 -13.71 -4.72 -14.24
C VAL A 11 -14.29 -4.97 -12.84
N VAL A 12 -13.43 -5.43 -11.93
CA VAL A 12 -13.79 -5.78 -10.54
C VAL A 12 -12.99 -4.98 -9.51
N GLY A 13 -12.13 -4.09 -9.97
CA GLY A 13 -11.38 -3.20 -9.11
C GLY A 13 -10.32 -2.39 -9.86
N PHE A 14 -9.74 -1.43 -9.16
CA PHE A 14 -8.63 -0.66 -9.70
C PHE A 14 -7.68 -0.20 -8.58
N SER A 15 -6.48 0.22 -8.97
CA SER A 15 -5.55 0.94 -8.11
C SER A 15 -4.81 1.98 -8.92
N THR A 16 -4.71 3.19 -8.37
CA THR A 16 -3.95 4.28 -8.98
C THR A 16 -2.50 4.21 -8.53
N VAL A 17 -1.58 4.46 -9.46
CA VAL A 17 -0.15 4.50 -9.20
C VAL A 17 0.47 5.61 -10.03
N MET A 18 1.28 6.43 -9.41
CA MET A 18 2.01 7.51 -10.04
C MET A 18 3.50 7.38 -9.75
N THR A 19 4.33 7.64 -10.76
CA THR A 19 5.77 7.83 -10.54
C THR A 19 6.07 9.31 -10.47
N CYS A 20 6.89 9.71 -9.51
CA CYS A 20 7.30 11.09 -9.34
C CYS A 20 8.75 11.17 -8.85
N ASP A 21 9.34 12.33 -9.02
CA ASP A 21 10.60 12.67 -8.37
C ASP A 21 10.29 13.62 -7.21
N ILE A 22 10.79 13.26 -6.04
CA ILE A 22 10.70 14.10 -4.84
C ILE A 22 12.07 14.65 -4.50
N VAL A 23 12.12 15.78 -3.83
CA VAL A 23 13.37 16.39 -3.38
C VAL A 23 13.55 16.12 -1.89
N VAL A 24 14.59 15.35 -1.55
CA VAL A 24 14.97 15.04 -0.18
C VAL A 24 16.39 15.54 0.05
N GLN A 25 16.61 16.39 1.05
CA GLN A 25 17.93 16.98 1.34
C GLN A 25 18.59 17.61 0.09
N ARG A 26 17.80 18.33 -0.72
CA ARG A 26 18.23 18.96 -1.99
C ARG A 26 18.67 17.97 -3.10
N LYS A 27 18.36 16.69 -2.95
CA LYS A 27 18.63 15.66 -3.97
C LYS A 27 17.32 15.09 -4.49
N ALA A 28 17.26 14.91 -5.81
CA ALA A 28 16.12 14.22 -6.41
C ALA A 28 16.14 12.73 -6.01
N ALA A 29 15.00 12.21 -5.58
CA ALA A 29 14.79 10.82 -5.26
C ALA A 29 13.60 10.28 -6.06
N ARG A 30 13.74 9.11 -6.66
CA ARG A 30 12.68 8.47 -7.42
C ARG A 30 11.65 7.87 -6.50
N ALA A 31 10.38 8.19 -6.73
CA ALA A 31 9.27 7.71 -5.93
C ALA A 31 8.16 7.11 -6.78
N VAL A 32 7.42 6.21 -6.16
CA VAL A 32 6.17 5.63 -6.64
C VAL A 32 5.12 5.92 -5.59
N PHE A 33 4.12 6.72 -5.92
CA PHE A 33 2.98 6.98 -5.04
C PHE A 33 1.83 6.06 -5.44
N SER A 34 1.29 5.31 -4.48
CA SER A 34 0.06 4.55 -4.65
C SER A 34 -1.10 5.27 -3.96
N GLY A 35 -2.10 5.62 -4.75
CA GLY A 35 -3.32 6.27 -4.29
C GLY A 35 -4.45 5.29 -4.03
N ASP A 36 -5.64 5.63 -4.49
CA ASP A 36 -6.84 4.86 -4.22
C ASP A 36 -6.78 3.44 -4.77
N THR A 37 -7.26 2.52 -3.95
CA THR A 37 -7.44 1.12 -4.32
C THR A 37 -8.84 0.69 -3.95
N VAL A 38 -9.62 0.31 -4.95
CA VAL A 38 -10.98 -0.18 -4.79
C VAL A 38 -11.08 -1.56 -5.42
N ILE A 39 -11.53 -2.54 -4.65
CA ILE A 39 -11.70 -3.92 -5.09
C ILE A 39 -13.03 -4.44 -4.56
N GLU A 40 -13.83 -5.07 -5.42
CA GLU A 40 -15.06 -5.72 -4.98
C GLU A 40 -14.77 -6.80 -3.94
N LYS A 41 -15.64 -6.89 -2.93
CA LYS A 41 -15.45 -7.77 -1.76
C LYS A 41 -15.21 -9.25 -2.13
N ALA A 42 -15.84 -9.73 -3.21
CA ALA A 42 -15.67 -11.09 -3.70
C ALA A 42 -14.23 -11.41 -4.17
N TYR A 43 -13.44 -10.37 -4.49
CA TYR A 43 -12.06 -10.50 -4.99
C TYR A 43 -11.01 -10.12 -3.93
N TRP A 44 -11.42 -9.83 -2.70
CA TRP A 44 -10.48 -9.59 -1.60
C TRP A 44 -9.62 -10.84 -1.34
N GLY A 45 -8.34 -10.61 -1.06
CA GLY A 45 -7.36 -11.69 -0.90
C GLY A 45 -6.75 -12.19 -2.22
N SER A 46 -7.19 -11.68 -3.38
CA SER A 46 -6.48 -11.90 -4.65
C SER A 46 -5.09 -11.28 -4.58
N ARG A 47 -4.07 -12.03 -5.04
CA ARG A 47 -2.69 -11.55 -5.13
C ARG A 47 -2.40 -10.82 -6.45
N ALA A 48 -3.37 -10.72 -7.36
CA ALA A 48 -3.15 -10.19 -8.70
C ALA A 48 -2.63 -8.76 -8.67
N LEU A 49 -3.28 -7.87 -7.90
CA LEU A 49 -2.84 -6.48 -7.76
C LEU A 49 -1.46 -6.38 -7.11
N GLN A 50 -1.21 -7.16 -6.05
CA GLN A 50 0.09 -7.19 -5.38
C GLN A 50 1.21 -7.63 -6.31
N MET A 51 0.99 -8.66 -7.12
CA MET A 51 1.96 -9.13 -8.10
C MET A 51 2.22 -8.11 -9.21
N ALA A 52 1.17 -7.44 -9.69
CA ALA A 52 1.31 -6.37 -10.66
C ALA A 52 2.11 -5.19 -10.11
N PHE A 53 1.86 -4.81 -8.87
CA PHE A 53 2.59 -3.77 -8.18
C PHE A 53 4.07 -4.14 -8.00
N TYR A 54 4.38 -5.36 -7.56
CA TYR A 54 5.78 -5.82 -7.47
C TYR A 54 6.49 -5.83 -8.82
N LYS A 55 5.82 -6.32 -9.87
CA LYS A 55 6.37 -6.27 -11.23
C LYS A 55 6.67 -4.83 -11.66
N PHE A 56 5.78 -3.90 -11.36
CA PHE A 56 5.98 -2.47 -11.63
C PHE A 56 7.19 -1.91 -10.86
N MET A 57 7.31 -2.17 -9.56
CA MET A 57 8.44 -1.74 -8.73
C MET A 57 9.77 -2.30 -9.23
N ILE A 58 9.80 -3.57 -9.66
CA ILE A 58 10.98 -4.19 -10.27
C ILE A 58 11.33 -3.48 -11.58
N THR A 59 10.34 -3.17 -12.42
CA THR A 59 10.55 -2.44 -13.68
C THR A 59 11.15 -1.05 -13.42
N GLU A 60 10.63 -0.31 -12.46
CA GLU A 60 11.20 0.99 -12.07
C GLU A 60 12.62 0.83 -11.51
N LYS A 61 12.88 -0.20 -10.73
CA LYS A 61 14.23 -0.47 -10.19
C LYS A 61 15.24 -0.82 -11.28
N VAL A 62 14.84 -1.58 -12.30
CA VAL A 62 15.69 -1.88 -13.48
C VAL A 62 15.94 -0.62 -14.31
N ARG A 63 14.93 0.24 -14.45
CA ARG A 63 15.05 1.53 -15.16
C ARG A 63 15.98 2.52 -14.43
N TYR A 64 15.97 2.48 -13.08
CA TYR A 64 16.80 3.34 -12.22
C TYR A 64 17.70 2.50 -11.30
N PRO A 65 18.67 1.74 -11.82
CA PRO A 65 19.40 0.71 -11.07
C PRO A 65 20.25 1.26 -9.92
N ARG A 66 20.70 2.50 -10.01
CA ARG A 66 21.56 3.15 -9.00
C ARG A 66 20.78 3.89 -7.93
N GLN A 67 19.47 4.10 -8.10
CA GLN A 67 18.62 4.82 -7.16
C GLN A 67 17.79 3.85 -6.34
N ALA A 68 17.56 4.13 -5.07
CA ALA A 68 16.48 3.50 -4.32
C ALA A 68 15.14 4.02 -4.85
N ILE A 69 14.14 3.15 -4.91
CA ILE A 69 12.78 3.55 -5.24
C ILE A 69 12.00 3.69 -3.93
N HIS A 70 11.45 4.85 -3.69
CA HIS A 70 10.63 5.12 -2.52
C HIS A 70 9.16 4.84 -2.85
N TRP A 71 8.56 3.88 -2.18
CA TRP A 71 7.12 3.68 -2.26
C TRP A 71 6.44 4.58 -1.25
N LEU A 72 5.73 5.57 -1.73
CA LEU A 72 4.97 6.53 -0.94
C LEU A 72 3.51 6.10 -0.90
N LEU A 73 2.91 6.12 0.28
CA LEU A 73 1.49 5.86 0.46
C LEU A 73 0.95 6.65 1.66
N ILE A 74 -0.35 6.90 1.63
CA ILE A 74 -1.08 7.45 2.77
C ILE A 74 -2.02 6.39 3.30
N SER A 75 -2.04 6.18 4.60
CA SER A 75 -2.75 5.07 5.22
C SER A 75 -3.89 5.57 6.11
N LYS A 76 -5.10 5.47 5.60
CA LYS A 76 -6.32 5.78 6.34
C LYS A 76 -6.61 4.73 7.42
N GLY A 77 -6.23 3.47 7.20
CA GLY A 77 -6.49 2.36 8.10
C GLY A 77 -5.32 1.41 8.24
N PHE A 78 -5.27 0.70 9.36
CA PHE A 78 -4.18 -0.22 9.71
C PHE A 78 -3.87 -1.28 8.65
N LYS A 79 -4.86 -1.70 7.84
CA LYS A 79 -4.65 -2.73 6.80
C LYS A 79 -3.66 -2.28 5.73
N THR A 80 -3.74 -1.02 5.30
CA THR A 80 -2.80 -0.43 4.34
C THR A 80 -1.42 -0.28 4.97
N TYR A 81 -1.34 0.18 6.23
CA TYR A 81 -0.09 0.23 6.97
C TYR A 81 0.56 -1.15 7.11
N LEU A 82 -0.22 -2.19 7.45
CA LEU A 82 0.28 -3.56 7.54
C LEU A 82 0.76 -4.12 6.19
N LEU A 83 0.16 -3.69 5.09
CA LEU A 83 0.65 -4.06 3.76
C LEU A 83 2.10 -3.58 3.57
N LEU A 84 2.41 -2.36 3.97
CA LEU A 84 3.78 -1.84 3.98
C LEU A 84 4.64 -2.60 5.00
N ALA A 85 4.26 -2.58 6.27
CA ALA A 85 5.04 -3.06 7.40
C ALA A 85 5.36 -4.56 7.37
N ASN A 86 4.59 -5.36 6.63
CA ASN A 86 4.83 -6.79 6.47
C ASN A 86 5.62 -7.17 5.22
N ASN A 87 5.73 -6.25 4.25
CA ASN A 87 6.37 -6.54 2.96
C ASN A 87 7.68 -5.78 2.73
N PHE A 88 7.95 -4.72 3.50
CA PHE A 88 9.17 -3.93 3.39
C PHE A 88 10.06 -4.11 4.62
N PHE A 89 11.37 -4.18 4.40
CA PHE A 89 12.37 -4.25 5.48
C PHE A 89 12.72 -2.86 6.01
N ASN A 90 12.88 -1.90 5.08
CA ASN A 90 13.09 -0.49 5.40
C ASN A 90 11.83 0.27 5.08
N TYR A 91 11.17 0.77 6.10
CA TYR A 91 9.93 1.55 5.97
C TYR A 91 9.76 2.51 7.14
N TYR A 92 8.94 3.52 6.94
CA TYR A 92 8.56 4.48 7.97
C TYR A 92 7.05 4.75 7.89
N PRO A 93 6.36 4.94 9.04
CA PRO A 93 6.88 4.79 10.40
C PRO A 93 7.08 3.32 10.80
N ASN A 94 8.14 3.04 11.57
CA ASN A 94 8.50 1.69 11.97
C ASN A 94 8.71 1.63 13.49
N PRO A 95 8.00 0.76 14.24
CA PRO A 95 8.15 0.65 15.69
C PRO A 95 9.54 0.16 16.11
N GLU A 96 10.21 -0.64 15.27
CA GLU A 96 11.48 -1.29 15.58
C GLU A 96 12.69 -0.47 15.12
N ASN A 97 12.53 0.39 14.14
CA ASN A 97 13.61 1.19 13.55
C ASN A 97 13.16 2.60 13.22
N LYS A 98 13.62 3.56 14.01
CA LYS A 98 13.37 4.98 13.78
C LYS A 98 14.45 5.56 12.86
N ASP A 99 14.36 5.30 11.56
CA ASP A 99 15.27 5.88 10.58
C ASP A 99 14.90 7.37 10.33
N PRO A 100 15.72 8.33 10.78
CA PRO A 100 15.42 9.76 10.62
C PRO A 100 15.41 10.17 9.14
N HIS A 101 16.19 9.52 8.29
CA HIS A 101 16.21 9.82 6.86
C HIS A 101 14.85 9.50 6.23
N LEU A 102 14.22 8.37 6.58
CA LEU A 102 12.89 8.04 6.06
C LEU A 102 11.79 8.96 6.59
N ALA A 103 11.95 9.47 7.81
CA ALA A 103 11.08 10.51 8.35
C ALA A 103 11.17 11.80 7.50
N GLU A 104 12.39 12.22 7.11
CA GLU A 104 12.60 13.37 6.22
C GLU A 104 12.03 13.12 4.82
N VAL A 105 12.10 11.90 4.29
CA VAL A 105 11.45 11.54 3.03
C VAL A 105 9.94 11.78 3.14
N VAL A 106 9.31 11.33 4.24
CA VAL A 106 7.88 11.55 4.49
C VAL A 106 7.57 13.04 4.59
N ASP A 107 8.31 13.79 5.40
CA ASP A 107 8.12 15.25 5.53
C ASP A 107 8.25 15.95 4.16
N SER A 108 9.22 15.53 3.35
CA SER A 108 9.49 16.13 2.05
C SER A 108 8.36 15.89 1.06
N TYR A 109 7.89 14.64 0.92
CA TYR A 109 6.84 14.39 -0.04
C TYR A 109 5.48 14.94 0.42
N CYS A 110 5.20 14.93 1.72
CA CYS A 110 3.97 15.51 2.23
C CYS A 110 3.92 17.02 2.00
N LYS A 111 5.02 17.74 2.23
CA LYS A 111 5.11 19.17 1.92
C LYS A 111 5.02 19.46 0.42
N GLN A 112 5.47 18.57 -0.46
CA GLN A 112 5.43 18.75 -1.91
C GLN A 112 4.07 18.39 -2.50
N MET A 113 3.38 17.36 -1.98
CA MET A 113 2.15 16.81 -2.56
C MET A 113 0.88 17.21 -1.80
N PHE A 114 0.99 17.49 -0.49
CA PHE A 114 -0.14 17.67 0.42
C PHE A 114 0.06 18.85 1.38
N ALA A 115 0.72 19.90 0.93
CA ALA A 115 1.12 21.05 1.78
C ALA A 115 -0.02 21.59 2.66
N ASP A 116 -1.21 21.73 2.10
CA ASP A 116 -2.38 22.32 2.77
C ASP A 116 -3.04 21.40 3.81
N TYR A 117 -2.68 20.12 3.81
CA TYR A 117 -3.30 19.08 4.63
C TYR A 117 -2.32 18.44 5.62
N TYR A 118 -1.02 18.75 5.52
CA TYR A 118 0.02 18.10 6.28
C TYR A 118 0.33 18.78 7.60
N ASP A 119 0.02 18.11 8.71
CA ASP A 119 0.48 18.49 10.04
C ASP A 119 1.88 17.90 10.28
N ALA A 120 2.92 18.77 10.18
CA ALA A 120 4.31 18.34 10.30
C ALA A 120 4.72 17.97 11.73
N GLU A 121 4.01 18.45 12.76
CA GLU A 121 4.30 18.11 14.17
C GLU A 121 3.80 16.70 14.48
N LYS A 122 2.59 16.39 14.03
CA LYS A 122 1.98 15.07 14.22
C LYS A 122 2.37 14.06 13.13
N ARG A 123 2.89 14.54 12.01
CA ARG A 123 3.16 13.76 10.78
C ARG A 123 1.95 12.99 10.30
N ILE A 124 0.83 13.65 10.23
CA ILE A 124 -0.44 13.13 9.69
C ILE A 124 -0.98 14.06 8.61
N LEU A 125 -1.83 13.52 7.76
CA LEU A 125 -2.62 14.28 6.80
C LEU A 125 -4.05 14.40 7.32
N ASP A 126 -4.57 15.61 7.34
CA ASP A 126 -5.93 15.93 7.74
C ASP A 126 -6.66 16.63 6.57
N PHE A 127 -7.52 15.89 5.90
CA PHE A 127 -8.31 16.41 4.79
C PHE A 127 -9.64 17.05 5.22
N GLY A 128 -9.86 17.19 6.54
CA GLY A 128 -11.05 17.77 7.12
C GLY A 128 -12.15 16.76 7.44
N SER A 129 -13.18 17.23 8.16
CA SER A 129 -14.26 16.38 8.67
C SER A 129 -15.21 15.86 7.59
N ASP A 130 -15.26 16.52 6.44
CA ASP A 130 -16.13 16.15 5.31
C ASP A 130 -15.47 15.12 4.38
N TYR A 131 -14.23 14.79 4.63
CA TYR A 131 -13.49 13.80 3.87
C TYR A 131 -13.91 12.38 4.28
N GLN A 132 -13.90 11.46 3.33
CA GLN A 132 -14.38 10.08 3.49
C GLN A 132 -13.75 9.35 4.68
N CYS A 133 -14.57 8.98 5.67
CA CYS A 133 -14.17 8.08 6.75
C CYS A 133 -14.31 6.62 6.32
N LEU A 134 -13.47 5.74 6.89
CA LEU A 134 -13.64 4.30 6.71
C LEU A 134 -14.92 3.85 7.45
N LYS A 135 -15.71 3.01 6.81
CA LYS A 135 -16.86 2.38 7.47
C LYS A 135 -16.37 1.43 8.56
N GLY A 136 -17.05 1.43 9.73
CA GLY A 136 -16.62 0.71 10.91
C GLY A 136 -16.38 -0.80 10.71
N ASP A 137 -17.19 -1.43 9.85
CA ASP A 137 -17.04 -2.86 9.50
C ASP A 137 -15.76 -3.20 8.71
N VAL A 138 -15.10 -2.19 8.11
CA VAL A 138 -13.90 -2.39 7.27
C VAL A 138 -12.61 -2.16 8.04
N ALA A 139 -12.60 -1.29 9.05
CA ALA A 139 -11.37 -0.78 9.65
C ALA A 139 -11.34 -0.73 11.17
N ASP A 140 -12.34 -1.32 11.85
CA ASP A 140 -12.36 -1.26 13.30
C ASP A 140 -11.18 -2.02 13.93
N ILE A 141 -10.59 -1.43 14.97
CA ILE A 141 -9.47 -1.98 15.72
C ILE A 141 -9.98 -2.39 17.10
N THR A 142 -9.92 -3.70 17.37
CA THR A 142 -10.31 -4.26 18.68
C THR A 142 -9.12 -4.40 19.61
N ASP A 143 -9.37 -4.52 20.92
CA ASP A 143 -8.32 -4.76 21.92
C ASP A 143 -7.58 -6.10 21.68
N ALA A 144 -8.27 -7.10 21.17
CA ALA A 144 -7.65 -8.36 20.78
C ALA A 144 -6.62 -8.15 19.68
N MET A 145 -6.97 -7.39 18.64
CA MET A 145 -6.07 -7.08 17.52
C MET A 145 -4.82 -6.31 17.96
N ARG A 146 -4.96 -5.37 18.89
CA ARG A 146 -3.82 -4.64 19.47
C ARG A 146 -2.86 -5.58 20.19
N ARG A 147 -3.39 -6.48 21.01
CA ARG A 147 -2.58 -7.47 21.74
C ARG A 147 -1.91 -8.49 20.85
N GLU A 148 -2.57 -8.91 19.79
CA GLU A 148 -2.04 -9.92 18.86
C GLU A 148 -1.00 -9.35 17.89
N ASN A 149 -1.10 -8.07 17.56
CA ASN A 149 -0.23 -7.45 16.56
C ASN A 149 0.16 -6.03 16.98
N HIS A 150 1.36 -5.91 17.56
CA HIS A 150 1.92 -4.63 18.01
C HIS A 150 2.00 -3.56 16.91
N LYS A 151 2.03 -3.93 15.62
CA LYS A 151 2.03 -2.99 14.51
C LYS A 151 0.67 -2.29 14.35
N ILE A 152 -0.42 -2.95 14.74
CA ILE A 152 -1.76 -2.33 14.75
C ILE A 152 -1.85 -1.29 15.86
N ASP A 153 -1.38 -1.64 17.05
CA ASP A 153 -1.30 -0.71 18.17
C ASP A 153 -0.41 0.49 17.83
N PHE A 154 0.75 0.25 17.22
CA PHE A 154 1.65 1.31 16.78
C PHE A 154 1.04 2.22 15.70
N PHE A 155 0.28 1.66 14.75
CA PHE A 155 -0.46 2.46 13.77
C PHE A 155 -1.42 3.43 14.46
N GLU A 156 -2.18 2.95 15.45
CA GLU A 156 -3.14 3.78 16.20
C GLU A 156 -2.44 4.85 17.04
N GLN A 157 -1.26 4.55 17.61
CA GLN A 157 -0.43 5.55 18.29
C GLN A 157 0.08 6.63 17.34
N CYS A 158 0.47 6.28 16.11
CA CYS A 158 0.93 7.23 15.09
C CYS A 158 -0.21 8.05 14.48
N ASN A 159 -1.44 7.51 14.44
CA ASN A 159 -2.61 8.18 13.88
C ASN A 159 -3.83 8.00 14.80
N PRO A 160 -3.87 8.67 15.96
CA PRO A 160 -4.94 8.46 16.95
C PRO A 160 -6.32 8.89 16.46
N GLU A 161 -6.38 9.80 15.48
CA GLU A 161 -7.62 10.32 14.91
C GLU A 161 -8.05 9.60 13.62
N TRP A 162 -7.51 8.40 13.35
CA TRP A 162 -7.81 7.65 12.13
C TRP A 162 -9.33 7.43 11.89
N ARG A 163 -10.14 7.32 12.98
CA ARG A 163 -11.60 7.20 12.87
C ARG A 163 -12.25 8.45 12.28
N ARG A 164 -11.66 9.62 12.50
CA ARG A 164 -12.11 10.89 11.91
C ARG A 164 -11.72 11.03 10.43
N GLY A 165 -10.84 10.16 9.94
CA GLY A 165 -10.42 10.14 8.55
C GLY A 165 -9.04 10.73 8.30
N THR A 166 -8.25 11.04 9.34
CA THR A 166 -6.84 11.39 9.19
C THR A 166 -6.05 10.22 8.59
N GLU A 167 -5.01 10.53 7.82
CA GLU A 167 -4.21 9.55 7.13
C GLU A 167 -2.75 9.60 7.58
N LEU A 168 -2.16 8.43 7.79
CA LEU A 168 -0.76 8.28 8.16
C LEU A 168 0.10 8.20 6.89
N PRO A 169 0.94 9.21 6.62
CA PRO A 169 1.89 9.13 5.50
C PRO A 169 2.99 8.14 5.81
N CYS A 170 3.29 7.31 4.84
CA CYS A 170 4.23 6.21 4.97
C CYS A 170 5.18 6.15 3.78
N VAL A 171 6.37 5.56 3.99
CA VAL A 171 7.31 5.25 2.92
C VAL A 171 7.95 3.88 3.11
N GLY A 172 8.08 3.14 2.02
CA GLY A 172 8.89 1.91 1.94
C GLY A 172 10.04 2.07 0.95
N VAL A 173 11.20 1.50 1.26
CA VAL A 173 12.37 1.54 0.37
C VAL A 173 12.49 0.24 -0.41
N PHE A 174 12.56 0.37 -1.72
CA PHE A 174 12.74 -0.74 -2.65
C PHE A 174 14.11 -0.62 -3.34
N ASP A 175 15.07 -1.35 -2.82
CA ASP A 175 16.44 -1.41 -3.32
C ASP A 175 16.85 -2.86 -3.67
N TRP A 176 18.08 -3.05 -4.16
CA TRP A 176 18.58 -4.39 -4.49
C TRP A 176 18.69 -5.30 -3.27
N ASN A 177 18.97 -4.76 -2.08
CA ASN A 177 19.01 -5.53 -0.83
C ASN A 177 17.60 -6.04 -0.47
N ALA A 178 16.58 -5.17 -0.60
CA ALA A 178 15.18 -5.55 -0.40
C ALA A 178 14.77 -6.66 -1.36
N LEU A 179 15.13 -6.55 -2.65
CA LEU A 179 14.88 -7.58 -3.65
C LEU A 179 15.58 -8.91 -3.30
N GLY A 180 16.86 -8.87 -2.92
CA GLY A 180 17.62 -10.06 -2.51
C GLY A 180 16.99 -10.74 -1.29
N LYS A 181 16.59 -9.98 -0.27
CA LYS A 181 15.91 -10.50 0.92
C LYS A 181 14.53 -11.08 0.58
N CYS A 182 13.77 -10.43 -0.31
CA CYS A 182 12.51 -10.96 -0.79
C CYS A 182 12.71 -12.28 -1.54
N ALA A 183 13.66 -12.35 -2.46
CA ALA A 183 13.97 -13.56 -3.21
C ALA A 183 14.37 -14.72 -2.28
N LEU A 184 15.25 -14.45 -1.30
CA LEU A 184 15.66 -15.42 -0.29
C LEU A 184 14.46 -15.90 0.54
N ARG A 185 13.58 -14.98 0.98
CA ARG A 185 12.39 -15.32 1.75
C ARG A 185 11.41 -16.21 0.98
N PHE A 186 11.30 -16.01 -0.34
CA PHE A 186 10.49 -16.87 -1.20
C PHE A 186 11.15 -18.24 -1.41
N ALA A 187 12.49 -18.29 -1.54
CA ALA A 187 13.24 -19.53 -1.71
C ALA A 187 13.28 -20.40 -0.44
N THR A 188 13.31 -19.75 0.74
CA THR A 188 13.44 -20.45 2.04
C THR A 188 12.11 -20.72 2.74
N LYS A 189 10.99 -20.13 2.27
CA LYS A 189 9.67 -20.52 2.81
C LYS A 189 9.34 -21.92 2.33
N PRO A 190 9.31 -22.95 3.22
CA PRO A 190 8.73 -24.21 2.83
C PRO A 190 7.30 -23.94 2.38
N MET A 191 6.88 -24.57 1.29
CA MET A 191 5.46 -24.60 0.89
C MET A 191 4.69 -25.31 2.00
N SER A 192 4.41 -24.61 3.09
CA SER A 192 3.53 -25.10 4.14
C SER A 192 2.13 -25.14 3.55
N LYS A 193 1.72 -26.35 3.16
CA LYS A 193 0.31 -26.69 3.07
C LYS A 193 -0.35 -26.28 4.38
N GLY A 194 -1.24 -25.29 4.33
CA GLY A 194 -2.27 -25.11 5.33
C GLY A 194 -1.82 -24.47 6.65
N ARG A 195 -1.85 -23.14 6.72
CA ARG A 195 -2.34 -22.49 7.93
C ARG A 195 -3.50 -21.59 7.50
N LYS A 196 -4.62 -22.26 7.34
CA LYS A 196 -5.95 -21.67 7.04
C LYS A 196 -6.72 -21.30 8.31
N ASP A 197 -6.07 -21.04 9.41
CA ASP A 197 -6.79 -20.90 10.67
C ASP A 197 -6.26 -19.70 11.45
N ALA A 198 -6.69 -18.48 11.12
CA ALA A 198 -6.76 -17.34 12.04
C ALA A 198 -7.38 -16.06 11.42
N LEU A 199 -8.01 -16.11 10.23
CA LEU A 199 -8.73 -14.95 9.66
C LEU A 199 -10.06 -15.33 9.02
N GLN A 200 -10.65 -16.48 9.43
CA GLN A 200 -11.91 -16.98 8.91
C GLN A 200 -12.90 -17.35 10.02
N GLU A 201 -13.32 -16.38 10.79
CA GLU A 201 -14.71 -16.39 11.25
C GLU A 201 -15.42 -15.27 10.50
N GLY A 202 -16.16 -15.64 9.47
CA GLY A 202 -17.11 -14.73 8.85
C GLY A 202 -17.27 -14.78 7.34
N THR A 203 -16.56 -15.62 6.57
CA THR A 203 -16.91 -15.69 5.14
C THR A 203 -16.70 -17.07 4.56
N ARG A 204 -17.79 -17.67 4.06
CA ARG A 204 -17.79 -18.92 3.29
C ARG A 204 -16.78 -18.84 2.16
N GLN A 205 -16.01 -19.93 2.00
CA GLN A 205 -15.03 -20.15 0.94
C GLN A 205 -15.65 -19.92 -0.43
N THR A 206 -15.36 -18.81 -1.06
CA THR A 206 -15.39 -18.71 -2.51
C THR A 206 -14.00 -19.09 -3.03
N LYS A 207 -13.94 -19.96 -4.04
CA LYS A 207 -12.70 -20.35 -4.73
C LYS A 207 -12.00 -19.08 -5.20
N PRO A 208 -10.63 -19.00 -5.16
CA PRO A 208 -9.94 -17.82 -5.63
C PRO A 208 -10.31 -17.57 -7.11
N VAL A 209 -10.99 -16.48 -7.34
CA VAL A 209 -11.32 -16.03 -8.69
C VAL A 209 -10.04 -15.48 -9.32
N LEU A 210 -9.72 -15.96 -10.50
CA LEU A 210 -8.53 -15.54 -11.23
C LEU A 210 -8.79 -14.11 -11.76
N ALA A 211 -8.21 -13.11 -11.11
CA ALA A 211 -8.26 -11.74 -11.62
C ALA A 211 -6.96 -11.44 -12.39
N ALA A 212 -7.08 -10.86 -13.57
CA ALA A 212 -5.97 -10.34 -14.36
C ALA A 212 -5.81 -8.85 -14.13
N VAL A 213 -4.57 -8.35 -14.09
CA VAL A 213 -4.28 -6.93 -13.96
C VAL A 213 -3.74 -6.40 -15.28
N ARG A 214 -4.37 -5.32 -15.77
CA ARG A 214 -3.92 -4.59 -16.96
C ARG A 214 -3.41 -3.21 -16.53
N PRO A 215 -2.17 -2.82 -16.86
CA PRO A 215 -1.74 -1.45 -16.72
C PRO A 215 -2.43 -0.60 -17.78
N LEU A 216 -3.02 0.53 -17.37
CA LEU A 216 -3.54 1.56 -18.26
C LEU A 216 -2.54 2.70 -18.26
N HIS A 217 -2.16 3.19 -19.44
CA HIS A 217 -1.18 4.26 -19.59
C HIS A 217 -1.80 5.64 -19.83
N SER A 218 -3.10 5.69 -20.16
CA SER A 218 -3.84 6.94 -20.30
C SER A 218 -5.32 6.80 -19.91
N PHE A 219 -5.98 7.94 -19.67
CA PHE A 219 -7.42 8.00 -19.42
C PHE A 219 -8.24 7.53 -20.64
N ASP A 220 -7.69 7.69 -21.85
CA ASP A 220 -8.36 7.32 -23.09
C ASP A 220 -8.53 5.81 -23.25
N ASP A 221 -7.70 5.01 -22.56
CA ASP A 221 -7.81 3.54 -22.51
C ASP A 221 -9.08 3.06 -21.78
N VAL A 222 -9.72 3.93 -20.98
CA VAL A 222 -10.92 3.60 -20.20
C VAL A 222 -12.19 3.82 -21.01
N VAL A 223 -12.16 4.72 -21.99
CA VAL A 223 -13.34 5.19 -22.73
C VAL A 223 -13.58 4.42 -24.01
N THR A 224 -12.59 3.66 -24.50
CA THR A 224 -12.76 2.87 -25.72
C THR A 224 -13.56 1.60 -25.43
N PRO A 225 -14.78 1.44 -25.96
CA PRO A 225 -15.52 0.19 -25.80
C PRO A 225 -14.72 -0.92 -26.46
N ILE A 226 -14.50 -1.99 -25.68
CA ILE A 226 -13.86 -3.21 -26.18
C ILE A 226 -14.71 -3.69 -27.34
N LYS A 227 -14.19 -3.55 -28.56
CA LYS A 227 -14.81 -4.14 -29.73
C LYS A 227 -14.86 -5.64 -29.52
N ARG A 228 -16.06 -6.16 -29.65
CA ARG A 228 -16.42 -7.58 -29.57
C ARG A 228 -15.62 -8.44 -30.55
#